data_dcdb3c659239d52e4ea89f0593d99efe
#
_entry.id   dcdb3c659239d52e4ea89f0593d99efe
#
_cell.length_a   1.000
_cell.length_b   1.000
_cell.length_c   1.000
_cell.angle_alpha   90.00
_cell.angle_beta   90.00
_cell.angle_gamma   90.00
#
_symmetry.space_group_name_H-M   'P 1'
#
loop_
_entity.id
_entity.type
_entity.pdbx_description
1 polymer ?
#
loop_
_entity_poly.entity_id
_entity_poly.type
_entity_poly.pdbx_seq_one_letter_code
_entity_poly.pdbx_strand_id
1 'polypeptide(L)'
;MVQECSGKVSFSVLLDDESLSWEEDRRISSASLIKLPILMAAYEQIQTGRLRADAMIVLRHEDHVEGAGVLNGLHDGLTLSIEDLLTLMITVSDNTATNRLIELIGMDSINRFCLDWNLKGTFLNRKMMDFPSLEMGKDNWTSSEDVVSCLTLINEGPFEESSRKKMLTMLSRQQFRDKLPALLGDDVKVFNKTGELPGVEHDCAIIESASGKYAYVAVLTYELPAPEEGRRVIRTMGKLIGDYVHSF
;
A
#
# COMPACT_ATOMS: atom_id res chain seq x y z
N MET A 1 11.15 21.76 -2.40
CA MET A 1 10.78 20.48 -1.71
C MET A 1 11.45 19.27 -2.36
N VAL A 2 11.13 18.88 -3.61
CA VAL A 2 11.81 17.76 -4.30
C VAL A 2 13.33 17.98 -4.42
N GLN A 3 13.76 19.19 -4.77
CA GLN A 3 15.18 19.58 -4.89
C GLN A 3 15.91 19.69 -3.54
N GLU A 4 15.21 19.71 -2.43
CA GLU A 4 15.77 19.82 -1.07
C GLU A 4 15.89 18.45 -0.38
N CYS A 5 15.49 17.37 -1.03
CA CYS A 5 15.68 16.00 -0.57
C CYS A 5 17.07 15.55 -0.98
N SER A 6 17.88 15.06 -0.02
CA SER A 6 19.20 14.49 -0.32
C SER A 6 19.13 13.13 -1.02
N GLY A 7 17.98 12.46 -0.94
CA GLY A 7 17.62 11.28 -1.72
C GLY A 7 16.87 11.67 -3.00
N LYS A 8 16.16 10.70 -3.56
CA LYS A 8 15.33 10.86 -4.76
C LYS A 8 13.84 10.76 -4.41
N VAL A 9 13.00 11.41 -5.21
CA VAL A 9 11.55 11.48 -5.02
C VAL A 9 10.87 11.16 -6.34
N SER A 10 9.85 10.31 -6.28
CA SER A 10 8.83 10.14 -7.32
C SER A 10 7.48 10.40 -6.67
N PHE A 11 6.60 11.10 -7.35
CA PHE A 11 5.25 11.27 -6.85
C PHE A 11 4.22 11.33 -7.98
N SER A 12 3.00 10.96 -7.65
CA SER A 12 1.83 11.16 -8.49
C SER A 12 0.67 11.60 -7.60
N VAL A 13 -0.07 12.60 -8.05
CA VAL A 13 -1.25 13.17 -7.40
C VAL A 13 -2.33 13.33 -8.45
N LEU A 14 -3.52 12.82 -8.16
CA LEU A 14 -4.72 13.02 -8.96
C LEU A 14 -5.76 13.74 -8.09
N LEU A 15 -6.22 14.90 -8.55
CA LEU A 15 -7.16 15.79 -7.87
C LEU A 15 -8.29 16.12 -8.84
N ASP A 16 -9.51 15.65 -8.59
CA ASP A 16 -10.59 15.74 -9.56
C ASP A 16 -10.10 15.26 -10.96
N ASP A 17 -10.03 16.14 -11.96
CA ASP A 17 -9.53 15.86 -13.32
C ASP A 17 -8.10 16.35 -13.56
N GLU A 18 -7.44 16.91 -12.54
CA GLU A 18 -6.07 17.45 -12.65
C GLU A 18 -5.05 16.45 -12.10
N SER A 19 -3.94 16.30 -12.81
CA SER A 19 -2.83 15.45 -12.34
C SER A 19 -1.55 16.28 -12.19
N LEU A 20 -0.81 16.00 -11.13
CA LEU A 20 0.53 16.54 -10.88
C LEU A 20 1.46 15.38 -10.57
N SER A 21 2.58 15.27 -11.28
CA SER A 21 3.49 14.16 -11.11
C SER A 21 4.96 14.55 -11.32
N TRP A 22 5.84 13.69 -10.84
CA TRP A 22 7.29 13.78 -11.03
C TRP A 22 7.89 12.37 -11.03
N GLU A 23 8.58 11.98 -12.10
CA GLU A 23 9.13 10.63 -12.30
C GLU A 23 8.09 9.52 -12.01
N GLU A 24 6.84 9.72 -12.39
CA GLU A 24 5.69 8.91 -12.01
C GLU A 24 5.74 7.46 -12.51
N ASP A 25 6.37 7.22 -13.66
CA ASP A 25 6.56 5.90 -14.28
C ASP A 25 7.82 5.18 -13.77
N ARG A 26 8.63 5.88 -12.96
CA ARG A 26 9.87 5.32 -12.45
C ARG A 26 9.61 4.11 -11.55
N ARG A 27 10.19 2.98 -11.95
CA ARG A 27 10.13 1.75 -11.16
C ARG A 27 11.06 1.85 -9.95
N ILE A 28 10.50 1.68 -8.75
CA ILE A 28 11.16 1.81 -7.45
C ILE A 28 10.83 0.57 -6.62
N SER A 29 11.72 0.16 -5.70
CA SER A 29 11.40 -0.88 -4.71
C SER A 29 10.12 -0.52 -3.98
N SER A 30 9.11 -1.39 -4.06
CA SER A 30 7.76 -1.07 -3.58
C SER A 30 7.66 -1.00 -2.05
N ALA A 31 8.63 -1.56 -1.33
CA ALA A 31 8.47 -1.83 0.09
C ALA A 31 7.07 -2.45 0.35
N SER A 32 6.35 -2.00 1.38
CA SER A 32 5.02 -2.53 1.70
C SER A 32 3.87 -1.97 0.84
N LEU A 33 4.13 -1.09 -0.16
CA LEU A 33 3.08 -0.66 -1.07
C LEU A 33 2.60 -1.78 -2.00
N ILE A 34 3.42 -2.83 -2.21
CA ILE A 34 3.02 -4.05 -2.93
C ILE A 34 1.78 -4.74 -2.30
N LYS A 35 1.45 -4.43 -1.06
CA LYS A 35 0.28 -4.96 -0.37
C LYS A 35 -1.05 -4.42 -0.93
N LEU A 36 -1.03 -3.30 -1.65
CA LEU A 36 -2.22 -2.79 -2.35
C LEU A 36 -2.68 -3.72 -3.48
N PRO A 37 -1.85 -4.06 -4.48
CA PRO A 37 -2.27 -5.02 -5.52
C PRO A 37 -2.55 -6.42 -4.95
N ILE A 38 -1.90 -6.85 -3.85
CA ILE A 38 -2.26 -8.12 -3.17
C ILE A 38 -3.68 -8.04 -2.61
N LEU A 39 -4.04 -6.94 -1.94
CA LEU A 39 -5.40 -6.70 -1.44
C LEU A 39 -6.43 -6.75 -2.57
N MET A 40 -6.16 -6.05 -3.67
CA MET A 40 -7.06 -5.98 -4.82
C MET A 40 -7.23 -7.34 -5.50
N ALA A 41 -6.14 -8.10 -5.71
CA ALA A 41 -6.18 -9.44 -6.27
C ALA A 41 -6.95 -10.42 -5.37
N ALA A 42 -6.83 -10.28 -4.05
CA ALA A 42 -7.63 -11.06 -3.10
C ALA A 42 -9.14 -10.77 -3.27
N TYR A 43 -9.52 -9.50 -3.34
CA TYR A 43 -10.93 -9.13 -3.51
C TYR A 43 -11.48 -9.50 -4.89
N GLU A 44 -10.68 -9.47 -5.95
CA GLU A 44 -11.07 -10.03 -7.24
C GLU A 44 -11.37 -11.55 -7.15
N GLN A 45 -10.51 -12.30 -6.45
CA GLN A 45 -10.75 -13.74 -6.23
C GLN A 45 -11.95 -14.00 -5.31
N ILE A 46 -12.21 -13.14 -4.33
CA ILE A 46 -13.41 -13.24 -3.47
C ILE A 46 -14.68 -13.00 -4.29
N GLN A 47 -14.72 -11.96 -5.12
CA GLN A 47 -15.87 -11.66 -5.97
C GLN A 47 -16.17 -12.77 -7.00
N THR A 48 -15.13 -13.44 -7.49
CA THR A 48 -15.27 -14.57 -8.44
C THR A 48 -15.48 -15.92 -7.76
N GLY A 49 -15.57 -15.95 -6.41
CA GLY A 49 -15.78 -17.19 -5.63
C GLY A 49 -14.57 -18.13 -5.58
N ARG A 50 -13.41 -17.71 -6.07
CA ARG A 50 -12.16 -18.49 -6.02
C ARG A 50 -11.51 -18.46 -4.63
N LEU A 51 -11.79 -17.44 -3.85
CA LEU A 51 -11.33 -17.25 -2.47
C LEU A 51 -12.53 -16.92 -1.59
N ARG A 52 -12.55 -17.42 -0.34
CA ARG A 52 -13.59 -17.08 0.61
C ARG A 52 -13.01 -16.26 1.75
N ALA A 53 -13.55 -15.04 1.96
CA ALA A 53 -13.08 -14.11 2.99
C ALA A 53 -13.18 -14.69 4.41
N ASP A 54 -14.19 -15.53 4.66
CA ASP A 54 -14.48 -16.21 5.93
C ASP A 54 -13.73 -17.55 6.12
N ALA A 55 -12.94 -17.99 5.12
CA ALA A 55 -12.16 -19.21 5.25
C ALA A 55 -11.09 -19.05 6.33
N MET A 56 -11.02 -20.04 7.23
CA MET A 56 -10.12 -20.02 8.39
C MET A 56 -8.77 -20.63 8.05
N ILE A 57 -7.71 -19.92 8.39
CA ILE A 57 -6.32 -20.30 8.19
C ILE A 57 -5.65 -20.48 9.55
N VAL A 58 -5.01 -21.63 9.74
CA VAL A 58 -4.19 -21.90 10.94
C VAL A 58 -2.76 -21.47 10.65
N LEU A 59 -2.21 -20.59 11.47
CA LEU A 59 -0.81 -20.18 11.42
C LEU A 59 0.07 -21.24 12.09
N ARG A 60 1.08 -21.71 11.39
CA ARG A 60 2.07 -22.66 11.86
C ARG A 60 3.36 -21.95 12.22
N HIS A 61 4.25 -22.61 12.90
CA HIS A 61 5.57 -22.07 13.25
C HIS A 61 6.34 -21.54 12.03
N GLU A 62 6.34 -22.29 10.94
CA GLU A 62 7.02 -21.95 9.69
C GLU A 62 6.41 -20.76 8.92
N ASP A 63 5.19 -20.34 9.28
CA ASP A 63 4.51 -19.20 8.65
C ASP A 63 4.99 -17.85 9.20
N HIS A 64 5.53 -17.84 10.42
CA HIS A 64 5.96 -16.62 11.11
C HIS A 64 7.22 -16.06 10.46
N VAL A 65 7.18 -14.77 10.11
CA VAL A 65 8.33 -14.04 9.58
C VAL A 65 8.52 -12.73 10.33
N GLU A 66 9.77 -12.33 10.48
CA GLU A 66 10.15 -11.09 11.17
C GLU A 66 9.69 -9.82 10.46
N GLY A 67 9.97 -8.67 11.04
CA GLY A 67 9.71 -7.35 10.53
C GLY A 67 8.37 -6.79 10.96
N ALA A 68 7.66 -6.06 10.07
CA ALA A 68 6.42 -5.38 10.41
C ALA A 68 5.27 -6.37 10.70
N GLY A 69 4.42 -5.98 11.64
CA GLY A 69 3.22 -6.72 12.03
C GLY A 69 3.24 -7.17 13.47
N VAL A 70 2.23 -7.94 13.83
CA VAL A 70 2.01 -8.44 15.21
C VAL A 70 2.01 -9.97 15.27
N LEU A 71 1.71 -10.66 14.17
CA LEU A 71 1.55 -12.12 14.15
C LEU A 71 2.83 -12.87 14.49
N ASN A 72 4.00 -12.35 14.12
CA ASN A 72 5.29 -12.96 14.47
C ASN A 72 5.56 -13.06 15.98
N GLY A 73 4.86 -12.27 16.80
CA GLY A 73 4.94 -12.29 18.26
C GLY A 73 3.85 -13.13 18.93
N LEU A 74 2.94 -13.73 18.17
CA LEU A 74 1.85 -14.54 18.71
C LEU A 74 2.17 -16.05 18.68
N HIS A 75 1.36 -16.85 19.37
CA HIS A 75 1.59 -18.30 19.47
C HIS A 75 1.23 -19.03 18.15
N ASP A 76 1.87 -20.16 17.94
CA ASP A 76 1.53 -21.11 16.87
C ASP A 76 0.12 -21.68 17.05
N GLY A 77 -0.54 -22.03 15.94
CA GLY A 77 -1.88 -22.58 15.94
C GLY A 77 -3.00 -21.54 16.04
N LEU A 78 -2.65 -20.25 16.01
CA LEU A 78 -3.66 -19.18 15.89
C LEU A 78 -4.44 -19.34 14.59
N THR A 79 -5.77 -19.25 14.69
CA THR A 79 -6.67 -19.40 13.55
C THR A 79 -7.30 -18.06 13.22
N LEU A 80 -7.12 -17.60 11.97
CA LEU A 80 -7.60 -16.32 11.46
C LEU A 80 -8.37 -16.52 10.16
N SER A 81 -9.37 -15.68 9.91
CA SER A 81 -10.01 -15.63 8.60
C SER A 81 -9.09 -14.95 7.57
N ILE A 82 -9.35 -15.18 6.27
CA ILE A 82 -8.67 -14.46 5.21
C ILE A 82 -8.90 -12.95 5.34
N GLU A 83 -10.10 -12.53 5.77
CA GLU A 83 -10.41 -11.12 6.02
C GLU A 83 -9.59 -10.54 7.18
N ASP A 84 -9.31 -11.30 8.23
CA ASP A 84 -8.40 -10.90 9.31
C ASP A 84 -6.97 -10.71 8.81
N LEU A 85 -6.48 -11.65 7.98
CA LEU A 85 -5.15 -11.56 7.37
C LEU A 85 -5.04 -10.31 6.47
N LEU A 86 -6.05 -10.03 5.62
CA LEU A 86 -6.10 -8.82 4.79
C LEU A 86 -6.10 -7.56 5.66
N THR A 87 -6.86 -7.57 6.75
CA THR A 87 -6.91 -6.46 7.71
C THR A 87 -5.54 -6.20 8.33
N LEU A 88 -4.87 -7.21 8.85
CA LEU A 88 -3.53 -7.09 9.44
C LEU A 88 -2.47 -6.68 8.42
N MET A 89 -2.52 -7.23 7.20
CA MET A 89 -1.64 -6.85 6.09
C MET A 89 -1.69 -5.34 5.82
N ILE A 90 -2.87 -4.74 5.88
CA ILE A 90 -3.04 -3.32 5.56
C ILE A 90 -2.83 -2.43 6.80
N THR A 91 -3.46 -2.75 7.93
CA THR A 91 -3.52 -1.85 9.10
C THR A 91 -2.19 -1.72 9.85
N VAL A 92 -1.45 -2.80 10.00
CA VAL A 92 -0.14 -2.85 10.68
C VAL A 92 0.97 -3.37 9.77
N SER A 93 0.70 -3.48 8.48
CA SER A 93 1.67 -3.95 7.48
C SER A 93 2.24 -5.35 7.79
N ASP A 94 1.44 -6.26 8.37
CA ASP A 94 1.89 -7.56 8.87
C ASP A 94 2.50 -8.44 7.76
N ASN A 95 3.76 -8.84 7.93
CA ASN A 95 4.50 -9.62 6.93
C ASN A 95 4.09 -11.10 6.92
N THR A 96 3.78 -11.68 8.08
CA THR A 96 3.27 -13.05 8.19
C THR A 96 1.93 -13.17 7.46
N ALA A 97 0.99 -12.26 7.75
CA ALA A 97 -0.29 -12.19 7.04
C ALA A 97 -0.09 -12.04 5.52
N THR A 98 0.83 -11.16 5.11
CA THR A 98 1.12 -10.93 3.69
C THR A 98 1.61 -12.19 3.00
N ASN A 99 2.57 -12.91 3.59
CA ASN A 99 3.13 -14.12 2.99
C ASN A 99 2.09 -15.24 2.89
N ARG A 100 1.23 -15.39 3.89
CA ARG A 100 0.11 -16.36 3.83
C ARG A 100 -0.87 -16.00 2.72
N LEU A 101 -1.19 -14.72 2.54
CA LEU A 101 -2.06 -14.26 1.45
C LEU A 101 -1.40 -14.47 0.07
N ILE A 102 -0.11 -14.20 -0.08
CA ILE A 102 0.62 -14.49 -1.33
C ILE A 102 0.54 -15.97 -1.69
N GLU A 103 0.67 -16.87 -0.71
CA GLU A 103 0.54 -18.31 -0.94
C GLU A 103 -0.87 -18.74 -1.35
N LEU A 104 -1.90 -18.17 -0.72
CA LEU A 104 -3.30 -18.50 -0.96
C LEU A 104 -3.78 -17.97 -2.32
N ILE A 105 -3.41 -16.75 -2.68
CA ILE A 105 -3.80 -16.09 -3.94
C ILE A 105 -2.96 -16.60 -5.11
N GLY A 106 -1.68 -16.87 -4.85
CA GLY A 106 -0.66 -17.20 -5.84
C GLY A 106 0.05 -15.97 -6.40
N MET A 107 1.39 -15.99 -6.38
CA MET A 107 2.22 -14.88 -6.89
C MET A 107 1.93 -14.58 -8.37
N ASP A 108 1.79 -15.61 -9.20
CA ASP A 108 1.47 -15.46 -10.62
C ASP A 108 0.08 -14.82 -10.83
N SER A 109 -0.89 -15.15 -9.98
CA SER A 109 -2.23 -14.55 -10.03
C SER A 109 -2.18 -13.06 -9.67
N ILE A 110 -1.39 -12.67 -8.67
CA ILE A 110 -1.18 -11.27 -8.28
C ILE A 110 -0.51 -10.51 -9.43
N ASN A 111 0.54 -11.07 -10.03
CA ASN A 111 1.22 -10.44 -11.16
C ASN A 111 0.32 -10.36 -12.41
N ARG A 112 -0.51 -11.38 -12.66
CA ARG A 112 -1.51 -11.35 -13.73
C ARG A 112 -2.51 -10.22 -13.48
N PHE A 113 -3.03 -10.09 -12.27
CA PHE A 113 -3.89 -8.98 -11.86
C PHE A 113 -3.22 -7.62 -12.17
N CYS A 114 -1.95 -7.43 -11.81
CA CYS A 114 -1.23 -6.19 -12.12
C CYS A 114 -1.20 -5.90 -13.63
N LEU A 115 -0.94 -6.92 -14.45
CA LEU A 115 -0.94 -6.79 -15.92
C LEU A 115 -2.33 -6.45 -16.48
N ASP A 116 -3.35 -7.16 -16.04
CA ASP A 116 -4.74 -6.99 -16.52
C ASP A 116 -5.30 -5.60 -16.17
N TRP A 117 -4.83 -5.00 -15.07
CA TRP A 117 -5.15 -3.64 -14.64
C TRP A 117 -4.11 -2.58 -15.06
N ASN A 118 -3.21 -2.92 -16.00
CA ASN A 118 -2.23 -2.00 -16.59
C ASN A 118 -1.26 -1.35 -15.58
N LEU A 119 -0.96 -2.04 -14.46
CA LEU A 119 0.04 -1.61 -13.48
C LEU A 119 1.44 -2.02 -13.97
N LYS A 120 2.01 -1.24 -14.90
CA LYS A 120 3.20 -1.64 -15.69
C LYS A 120 4.52 -1.61 -14.91
N GLY A 121 4.58 -0.84 -13.85
CA GLY A 121 5.74 -0.72 -12.97
C GLY A 121 5.68 -1.68 -11.78
N THR A 122 4.54 -2.37 -11.56
CA THR A 122 4.27 -3.14 -10.34
C THR A 122 4.45 -4.64 -10.55
N PHE A 123 5.38 -5.24 -9.78
CA PHE A 123 5.71 -6.67 -9.85
C PHE A 123 6.00 -7.23 -8.47
N LEU A 124 5.36 -8.35 -8.13
CA LEU A 124 5.66 -9.15 -6.95
C LEU A 124 6.63 -10.28 -7.34
N ASN A 125 7.90 -10.20 -6.92
CA ASN A 125 8.95 -11.15 -7.28
C ASN A 125 9.46 -11.98 -6.11
N ARG A 126 9.12 -11.60 -4.87
CA ARG A 126 9.54 -12.28 -3.65
C ARG A 126 8.51 -12.11 -2.53
N LYS A 127 8.52 -13.03 -1.58
CA LYS A 127 7.79 -12.88 -0.31
C LYS A 127 8.41 -11.77 0.56
N MET A 128 7.67 -11.36 1.57
CA MET A 128 8.20 -10.46 2.59
C MET A 128 9.32 -11.17 3.36
N MET A 129 10.39 -10.42 3.69
CA MET A 129 11.59 -10.90 4.41
C MET A 129 12.39 -12.01 3.70
N ASP A 130 12.13 -12.26 2.42
CA ASP A 130 12.93 -13.18 1.59
C ASP A 130 14.22 -12.48 1.12
N PHE A 131 15.20 -12.40 2.01
CA PHE A 131 16.51 -11.80 1.74
C PHE A 131 17.34 -12.57 0.70
N PRO A 132 17.34 -13.92 0.67
CA PRO A 132 18.02 -14.67 -0.39
C PRO A 132 17.54 -14.30 -1.81
N SER A 133 16.25 -14.13 -2.01
CA SER A 133 15.72 -13.65 -3.29
C SER A 133 16.16 -12.23 -3.60
N LEU A 134 16.17 -11.34 -2.59
CA LEU A 134 16.65 -9.96 -2.75
C LEU A 134 18.14 -9.91 -3.16
N GLU A 135 19.00 -10.71 -2.55
CA GLU A 135 20.42 -10.83 -2.91
C GLU A 135 20.62 -11.32 -4.36
N MET A 136 19.70 -12.11 -4.89
CA MET A 136 19.66 -12.52 -6.29
C MET A 136 19.07 -11.44 -7.23
N GLY A 137 18.81 -10.22 -6.73
CA GLY A 137 18.26 -9.13 -7.50
C GLY A 137 16.74 -9.20 -7.75
N LYS A 138 16.04 -10.13 -7.08
CA LYS A 138 14.57 -10.21 -7.13
C LYS A 138 13.98 -9.31 -6.07
N ASP A 139 13.51 -8.13 -6.45
CA ASP A 139 12.77 -7.25 -5.55
C ASP A 139 11.34 -7.05 -6.00
N ASN A 140 10.49 -6.56 -5.11
CA ASN A 140 9.14 -6.14 -5.43
C ASN A 140 9.17 -4.68 -5.89
N TRP A 141 8.53 -4.40 -7.00
CA TRP A 141 8.60 -3.11 -7.68
C TRP A 141 7.24 -2.44 -7.76
N THR A 142 7.23 -1.12 -7.83
CA THR A 142 6.07 -0.29 -8.16
C THR A 142 6.52 1.07 -8.73
N SER A 143 5.57 1.89 -9.17
CA SER A 143 5.74 3.30 -9.53
C SER A 143 4.69 4.14 -8.83
N SER A 144 4.90 5.47 -8.71
CA SER A 144 3.89 6.33 -8.08
C SER A 144 2.60 6.43 -8.89
N GLU A 145 2.68 6.33 -10.23
CA GLU A 145 1.52 6.23 -11.12
C GLU A 145 0.69 4.97 -10.84
N ASP A 146 1.34 3.80 -10.77
CA ASP A 146 0.65 2.54 -10.48
C ASP A 146 0.00 2.55 -9.09
N VAL A 147 0.67 3.15 -8.10
CA VAL A 147 0.11 3.27 -6.75
C VAL A 147 -1.14 4.16 -6.74
N VAL A 148 -1.13 5.31 -7.44
CA VAL A 148 -2.33 6.15 -7.61
C VAL A 148 -3.42 5.37 -8.34
N SER A 149 -3.07 4.61 -9.37
CA SER A 149 -4.02 3.75 -10.09
C SER A 149 -4.64 2.70 -9.16
N CYS A 150 -3.86 2.07 -8.27
CA CYS A 150 -4.40 1.15 -7.25
C CYS A 150 -5.41 1.86 -6.34
N LEU A 151 -5.09 3.06 -5.85
CA LEU A 151 -5.97 3.83 -4.96
C LEU A 151 -7.29 4.20 -5.67
N THR A 152 -7.20 4.66 -6.91
CA THR A 152 -8.39 4.97 -7.73
C THR A 152 -9.24 3.74 -7.96
N LEU A 153 -8.63 2.60 -8.32
CA LEU A 153 -9.35 1.34 -8.50
C LEU A 153 -10.02 0.83 -7.22
N ILE A 154 -9.39 1.01 -6.05
CA ILE A 154 -9.99 0.66 -4.76
C ILE A 154 -11.24 1.51 -4.48
N ASN A 155 -11.21 2.79 -4.79
CA ASN A 155 -12.32 3.70 -4.49
C ASN A 155 -13.42 3.70 -5.56
N GLU A 156 -13.04 3.69 -6.84
CA GLU A 156 -13.95 3.94 -7.97
C GLU A 156 -13.99 2.80 -8.99
N GLY A 157 -13.11 1.81 -8.84
CA GLY A 157 -12.97 0.69 -9.78
C GLY A 157 -14.18 -0.25 -9.79
N PRO A 158 -14.16 -1.26 -10.67
CA PRO A 158 -15.28 -2.16 -10.90
C PRO A 158 -15.41 -3.27 -9.86
N PHE A 159 -14.91 -3.04 -8.64
CA PHE A 159 -15.20 -3.91 -7.51
C PHE A 159 -16.64 -3.69 -7.02
N GLU A 160 -17.26 -4.75 -6.50
CA GLU A 160 -18.53 -4.62 -5.79
C GLU A 160 -18.43 -3.57 -4.67
N GLU A 161 -19.51 -2.83 -4.42
CA GLU A 161 -19.53 -1.78 -3.40
C GLU A 161 -19.13 -2.30 -2.02
N SER A 162 -19.56 -3.52 -1.67
CA SER A 162 -19.20 -4.21 -0.44
C SER A 162 -17.69 -4.42 -0.31
N SER A 163 -17.03 -4.83 -1.40
CA SER A 163 -15.57 -5.04 -1.47
C SER A 163 -14.82 -3.72 -1.36
N ARG A 164 -15.24 -2.69 -2.09
CA ARG A 164 -14.65 -1.35 -2.00
C ARG A 164 -14.72 -0.79 -0.58
N LYS A 165 -15.90 -0.88 0.06
CA LYS A 165 -16.09 -0.43 1.46
C LYS A 165 -15.17 -1.16 2.43
N LYS A 166 -14.95 -2.47 2.25
CA LYS A 166 -14.03 -3.25 3.09
C LYS A 166 -12.58 -2.82 2.89
N MET A 167 -12.11 -2.69 1.64
CA MET A 167 -10.76 -2.22 1.33
C MET A 167 -10.51 -0.81 1.90
N LEU A 168 -11.44 0.13 1.69
CA LEU A 168 -11.37 1.47 2.27
C LEU A 168 -11.36 1.45 3.81
N THR A 169 -12.20 0.60 4.42
CA THR A 169 -12.22 0.44 5.88
C THR A 169 -10.85 -0.05 6.41
N MET A 170 -10.19 -0.97 5.73
CA MET A 170 -8.84 -1.42 6.12
C MET A 170 -7.82 -0.29 6.00
N LEU A 171 -7.83 0.47 4.91
CA LEU A 171 -6.94 1.61 4.70
C LEU A 171 -7.18 2.75 5.70
N SER A 172 -8.45 3.02 6.08
CA SER A 172 -8.78 4.05 7.08
C SER A 172 -8.29 3.69 8.50
N ARG A 173 -8.08 2.39 8.76
CA ARG A 173 -7.58 1.86 10.05
C ARG A 173 -6.06 1.71 10.09
N GLN A 174 -5.34 2.22 9.09
CA GLN A 174 -3.87 2.25 9.10
C GLN A 174 -3.35 2.88 10.39
N GLN A 175 -2.42 2.16 11.07
CA GLN A 175 -1.86 2.61 12.35
C GLN A 175 -0.67 3.58 12.17
N PHE A 176 0.04 3.51 11.03
CA PHE A 176 1.18 4.39 10.73
C PHE A 176 0.67 5.64 10.03
N ARG A 177 0.57 6.74 10.78
CA ARG A 177 -0.02 8.02 10.33
C ARG A 177 0.96 9.19 10.44
N ASP A 178 2.24 8.91 10.55
CA ASP A 178 3.31 9.88 10.76
C ASP A 178 3.89 10.49 9.47
N LYS A 179 3.31 10.16 8.30
CA LYS A 179 3.73 10.62 6.96
C LYS A 179 2.66 11.51 6.31
N LEU A 180 2.03 11.11 5.21
CA LEU A 180 0.98 11.91 4.53
C LEU A 180 -0.10 12.44 5.50
N PRO A 181 -0.63 11.63 6.43
CA PRO A 181 -1.67 12.11 7.34
C PRO A 181 -1.19 13.06 8.45
N ALA A 182 0.12 13.12 8.72
CA ALA A 182 0.67 13.72 9.94
C ALA A 182 0.33 15.21 10.16
N LEU A 183 0.12 15.96 9.08
CA LEU A 183 -0.16 17.40 9.12
C LEU A 183 -1.52 17.76 8.51
N LEU A 184 -2.38 16.77 8.28
CA LEU A 184 -3.76 16.97 7.84
C LEU A 184 -4.67 17.28 9.05
N GLY A 185 -5.70 18.09 8.84
CA GLY A 185 -6.72 18.37 9.84
C GLY A 185 -7.68 17.19 10.07
N ASP A 186 -8.48 17.28 11.15
CA ASP A 186 -9.47 16.26 11.52
C ASP A 186 -10.72 16.26 10.60
N ASP A 187 -10.84 17.24 9.74
CA ASP A 187 -11.96 17.46 8.81
C ASP A 187 -11.84 16.69 7.50
N VAL A 188 -10.70 16.01 7.27
CA VAL A 188 -10.48 15.12 6.13
C VAL A 188 -10.38 13.66 6.57
N LYS A 189 -10.94 12.76 5.76
CA LYS A 189 -10.73 11.32 5.96
C LYS A 189 -9.54 10.87 5.14
N VAL A 190 -8.68 10.08 5.75
CA VAL A 190 -7.45 9.57 5.10
C VAL A 190 -7.42 8.05 5.15
N PHE A 191 -7.23 7.47 3.98
CA PHE A 191 -7.11 6.02 3.74
C PHE A 191 -5.71 5.78 3.19
N ASN A 192 -4.75 5.37 4.04
CA ASN A 192 -3.35 5.34 3.63
C ASN A 192 -2.69 3.96 3.76
N LYS A 193 -1.58 3.80 3.05
CA LYS A 193 -0.67 2.66 3.18
C LYS A 193 0.76 3.14 3.09
N THR A 194 1.56 2.79 4.10
CA THR A 194 2.99 3.11 4.19
C THR A 194 3.88 2.00 3.63
N GLY A 195 5.11 2.36 3.25
CA GLY A 195 6.18 1.43 2.91
C GLY A 195 7.52 1.92 3.45
N GLU A 196 8.33 1.00 4.00
CA GLU A 196 9.63 1.31 4.59
C GLU A 196 10.63 0.20 4.30
N LEU A 197 11.85 0.60 3.92
CA LEU A 197 13.04 -0.24 3.82
C LEU A 197 14.27 0.64 4.11
N PRO A 198 15.46 0.07 4.35
CA PRO A 198 16.67 0.88 4.43
C PRO A 198 16.83 1.80 3.21
N GLY A 199 16.92 3.11 3.44
CA GLY A 199 17.02 4.12 2.38
C GLY A 199 15.74 4.39 1.60
N VAL A 200 14.59 3.88 2.05
CA VAL A 200 13.29 4.00 1.37
C VAL A 200 12.19 4.38 2.37
N GLU A 201 11.45 5.43 2.07
CA GLU A 201 10.25 5.85 2.79
C GLU A 201 9.14 6.16 1.78
N HIS A 202 8.00 5.52 1.96
CA HIS A 202 6.84 5.68 1.08
C HIS A 202 5.57 5.92 1.89
N ASP A 203 4.66 6.67 1.31
CA ASP A 203 3.26 6.66 1.73
C ASP A 203 2.37 6.97 0.52
N CYS A 204 1.17 6.43 0.56
CA CYS A 204 0.13 6.75 -0.40
C CYS A 204 -1.21 6.86 0.32
N ALA A 205 -2.09 7.72 -0.19
CA ALA A 205 -3.37 7.96 0.46
C ALA A 205 -4.47 8.33 -0.54
N ILE A 206 -5.69 7.93 -0.21
CA ILE A 206 -6.92 8.60 -0.65
C ILE A 206 -7.26 9.60 0.45
N ILE A 207 -7.43 10.85 0.10
CA ILE A 207 -7.84 11.93 1.02
C ILE A 207 -9.23 12.39 0.57
N GLU A 208 -10.24 12.19 1.43
CA GLU A 208 -11.62 12.62 1.20
C GLU A 208 -11.85 13.93 1.95
N SER A 209 -12.20 14.99 1.22
CA SER A 209 -12.56 16.30 1.79
C SER A 209 -13.94 16.28 2.45
N ALA A 210 -14.22 17.29 3.27
CA ALA A 210 -15.55 17.50 3.83
C ALA A 210 -16.64 17.70 2.76
N SER A 211 -16.27 18.19 1.56
CA SER A 211 -17.19 18.34 0.41
C SER A 211 -17.42 17.03 -0.35
N GLY A 212 -16.76 15.93 0.01
CA GLY A 212 -16.85 14.62 -0.66
C GLY A 212 -15.98 14.50 -1.91
N LYS A 213 -15.04 15.42 -2.14
CA LYS A 213 -14.03 15.31 -3.20
C LYS A 213 -12.85 14.46 -2.77
N TYR A 214 -12.19 13.81 -3.71
CA TYR A 214 -11.08 12.89 -3.47
C TYR A 214 -9.76 13.42 -4.05
N ALA A 215 -8.69 13.25 -3.29
CA ALA A 215 -7.32 13.32 -3.77
C ALA A 215 -6.66 11.95 -3.65
N TYR A 216 -6.04 11.47 -4.73
CA TYR A 216 -5.25 10.25 -4.76
C TYR A 216 -3.78 10.62 -4.84
N VAL A 217 -3.01 10.18 -3.87
CA VAL A 217 -1.63 10.64 -3.67
C VAL A 217 -0.71 9.45 -3.46
N ALA A 218 0.42 9.44 -4.16
CA ALA A 218 1.54 8.55 -3.88
C ALA A 218 2.84 9.34 -3.85
N VAL A 219 3.61 9.21 -2.77
CA VAL A 219 4.93 9.82 -2.61
C VAL A 219 5.92 8.74 -2.25
N LEU A 220 6.85 8.47 -3.17
CA LEU A 220 7.88 7.45 -3.06
C LEU A 220 9.25 8.14 -2.96
N THR A 221 9.96 7.90 -1.86
CA THR A 221 11.30 8.44 -1.65
C THR A 221 12.31 7.30 -1.52
N TYR A 222 13.48 7.44 -2.12
CA TYR A 222 14.47 6.38 -2.20
C TYR A 222 15.89 6.94 -2.27
N GLU A 223 16.91 6.07 -2.10
CA GLU A 223 18.31 6.50 -1.94
C GLU A 223 18.48 7.53 -0.83
N LEU A 224 17.71 7.38 0.25
CA LEU A 224 17.74 8.30 1.38
C LEU A 224 18.95 8.02 2.28
N PRO A 225 19.72 9.05 2.67
CA PRO A 225 20.79 8.90 3.67
C PRO A 225 20.23 8.71 5.08
N ALA A 226 19.01 9.23 5.35
CA ALA A 226 18.31 9.09 6.62
C ALA A 226 16.79 9.02 6.38
N PRO A 227 16.06 8.16 7.12
CA PRO A 227 14.59 8.01 6.96
C PRO A 227 13.82 9.32 7.15
N GLU A 228 14.24 10.16 8.09
CA GLU A 228 13.53 11.41 8.43
C GLU A 228 13.48 12.41 7.26
N GLU A 229 14.43 12.35 6.33
CA GLU A 229 14.37 13.19 5.13
C GLU A 229 13.19 12.83 4.23
N GLY A 230 12.98 11.53 4.00
CA GLY A 230 11.81 11.05 3.26
C GLY A 230 10.50 11.38 3.97
N ARG A 231 10.45 11.12 5.28
CA ARG A 231 9.26 11.45 6.10
C ARG A 231 8.92 12.95 6.04
N ARG A 232 9.92 13.83 6.11
CA ARG A 232 9.73 15.28 5.99
C ARG A 232 9.13 15.66 4.64
N VAL A 233 9.64 15.11 3.54
CA VAL A 233 9.11 15.36 2.20
C VAL A 233 7.65 14.91 2.11
N ILE A 234 7.34 13.69 2.59
CA ILE A 234 6.00 13.12 2.54
C ILE A 234 5.01 13.94 3.38
N ARG A 235 5.38 14.34 4.61
CA ARG A 235 4.54 15.21 5.46
C ARG A 235 4.26 16.56 4.80
N THR A 236 5.29 17.16 4.19
CA THR A 236 5.13 18.45 3.50
C THR A 236 4.18 18.33 2.32
N MET A 237 4.27 17.25 1.54
CA MET A 237 3.33 16.96 0.45
C MET A 237 1.91 16.80 0.99
N GLY A 238 1.74 16.01 2.06
CA GLY A 238 0.44 15.83 2.73
C GLY A 238 -0.18 17.16 3.13
N LYS A 239 0.61 18.07 3.75
CA LYS A 239 0.14 19.41 4.12
C LYS A 239 -0.31 20.22 2.91
N LEU A 240 0.51 20.29 1.84
CA LEU A 240 0.17 21.05 0.63
C LEU A 240 -1.12 20.56 -0.03
N ILE A 241 -1.32 19.25 -0.06
CA ILE A 241 -2.55 18.65 -0.58
C ILE A 241 -3.73 18.94 0.34
N GLY A 242 -3.55 18.86 1.66
CA GLY A 242 -4.56 19.25 2.63
C GLY A 242 -5.00 20.69 2.46
N ASP A 243 -4.05 21.63 2.37
CA ASP A 243 -4.33 23.06 2.15
C ASP A 243 -5.12 23.28 0.83
N TYR A 244 -4.80 22.53 -0.22
CA TYR A 244 -5.52 22.58 -1.50
C TYR A 244 -6.95 22.02 -1.37
N VAL A 245 -7.09 20.84 -0.77
CA VAL A 245 -8.39 20.15 -0.59
C VAL A 245 -9.35 20.96 0.30
N HIS A 246 -8.85 21.78 1.23
CA HIS A 246 -9.65 22.70 2.04
C HIS A 246 -10.14 23.93 1.26
N SER A 247 -9.53 24.26 0.11
CA SER A 247 -9.90 25.42 -0.68
C SER A 247 -11.12 25.22 -1.59
N PHE A 248 -11.75 24.04 -1.52
CA PHE A 248 -12.98 23.69 -2.30
C PHE A 248 -14.28 23.86 -1.47
#